data_eafc9cc7fe0fb6e7106812e194583df1
#
_entry.id   eafc9cc7fe0fb6e7106812e194583df1
#
_cell.length_a   1.000
_cell.length_b   1.000
_cell.length_c   1.000
_cell.angle_alpha   90.00
_cell.angle_beta   90.00
_cell.angle_gamma   90.00
#
_symmetry.space_group_name_H-M   'P 1'
#
loop_
_entity.id
_entity.type
_entity.pdbx_description
1 polymer ?
#
loop_
_entity_poly.entity_id
_entity_poly.type
_entity_poly.pdbx_seq_one_letter_code
_entity_poly.pdbx_strand_id
1 'polypeptide(L)'
;MKPEKLIYTFVSYASNYDTKWGHGTPLEGIERIQRLAHKYGIPVTWIVNSGSVKLVGDKIGQWHEQYGDDVILQCPMYGQNPEGRLDELKQLITDEWNCIEQTFPWVKTKVIGRGQITNEIIKVLEELDFQGMWGYCWEQTWWDGITHRGIPWGFWYIDGDRYKAPNRGKGKIVGCEWTARDLNQTWHTGSPCIFSTDPNDVLRAGICTGRDIEYWKNTFQDYLSNTANNDYVFFLQQQEAHEMEYTRRFAVFPPEHVYECESMLELFFQYVKGFNITFTTLPKAIALYHEKNPKTAPSYMLTKDTLKRPEINEYTMTLGGVGMGPWPETFLYYDSECQMVFVEGENRPRLLRNYTGKWDMSDEFEEKVPYIFITTYIKDKDVIEIEYEIGHWKPIPFGLAYWDNLAGYEIISCEGVMDARIIQDKLAFFRFNLTGEKTRIRVVLQSHK
;
A
#
# COMPACT_ATOMS: atom_id res chain seq x y z
N MET A 1 -23.19 2.09 -11.57
CA MET A 1 -22.67 0.73 -11.82
C MET A 1 -21.84 0.35 -10.61
N LYS A 2 -21.94 -0.88 -10.08
CA LYS A 2 -21.06 -1.34 -8.98
C LYS A 2 -19.65 -1.46 -9.56
N PRO A 3 -18.60 -0.93 -8.90
CA PRO A 3 -17.24 -1.07 -9.41
C PRO A 3 -16.81 -2.54 -9.42
N GLU A 4 -15.94 -2.89 -10.35
CA GLU A 4 -15.27 -4.19 -10.35
C GLU A 4 -14.35 -4.30 -9.13
N LYS A 5 -14.01 -5.51 -8.73
CA LYS A 5 -13.25 -5.75 -7.51
C LYS A 5 -11.80 -5.26 -7.56
N LEU A 6 -11.16 -5.25 -8.73
CA LEU A 6 -9.85 -4.62 -8.89
C LEU A 6 -10.03 -3.15 -9.25
N ILE A 7 -9.51 -2.30 -8.40
CA ILE A 7 -9.50 -0.84 -8.54
C ILE A 7 -8.09 -0.41 -8.95
N TYR A 8 -7.96 0.12 -10.14
CA TYR A 8 -6.68 0.62 -10.65
C TYR A 8 -6.64 2.13 -10.58
N THR A 9 -5.57 2.68 -10.01
CA THR A 9 -5.32 4.13 -9.98
C THR A 9 -3.93 4.45 -10.52
N PHE A 10 -3.81 5.57 -11.21
CA PHE A 10 -2.54 6.09 -11.70
C PHE A 10 -2.29 7.49 -11.15
N VAL A 11 -1.11 7.68 -10.53
CA VAL A 11 -0.73 8.92 -9.85
C VAL A 11 0.50 9.52 -10.52
N SER A 12 0.53 10.83 -10.70
CA SER A 12 1.68 11.54 -11.23
C SER A 12 1.89 12.90 -10.55
N TYR A 13 3.14 13.35 -10.53
CA TYR A 13 3.49 14.63 -9.94
C TYR A 13 3.42 15.77 -10.95
N ALA A 14 2.61 16.78 -10.63
CA ALA A 14 2.69 18.09 -11.26
C ALA A 14 3.40 19.12 -10.37
N SER A 15 3.45 18.90 -9.05
CA SER A 15 4.03 19.82 -8.07
C SER A 15 5.52 20.07 -8.23
N ASN A 16 6.25 19.13 -8.81
CA ASN A 16 7.70 19.28 -9.00
C ASN A 16 8.09 20.31 -10.07
N TYR A 17 7.14 20.85 -10.81
CA TYR A 17 7.37 21.83 -11.87
C TYR A 17 7.55 23.26 -11.39
N ASP A 18 7.18 23.59 -10.17
CA ASP A 18 7.39 24.89 -9.54
C ASP A 18 8.59 24.94 -8.61
N THR A 19 9.29 23.83 -8.45
CA THR A 19 10.46 23.69 -7.59
C THR A 19 11.77 23.68 -8.41
N LYS A 20 12.90 23.52 -7.72
CA LYS A 20 14.19 23.35 -8.36
C LYS A 20 14.29 22.16 -9.33
N TRP A 21 13.36 21.21 -9.23
CA TRP A 21 13.32 20.00 -10.05
C TRP A 21 12.62 20.22 -11.39
N GLY A 22 11.54 21.04 -11.36
CA GLY A 22 10.76 21.26 -12.56
C GLY A 22 10.59 22.72 -12.88
N HIS A 23 11.11 23.39 -13.63
CA HIS A 23 11.09 24.82 -13.85
C HIS A 23 9.98 25.33 -14.79
N GLY A 24 8.85 24.64 -14.75
CA GLY A 24 7.61 25.10 -15.36
C GLY A 24 7.48 24.98 -16.87
N THR A 25 8.56 25.04 -17.65
CA THR A 25 8.46 24.99 -19.11
C THR A 25 9.69 24.39 -19.78
N PRO A 26 9.50 23.58 -20.84
CA PRO A 26 8.23 23.01 -21.30
C PRO A 26 7.66 22.05 -20.27
N LEU A 27 6.33 21.83 -20.29
CA LEU A 27 5.65 20.85 -19.42
C LEU A 27 5.66 19.46 -20.07
N GLU A 28 6.77 19.05 -20.59
CA GLU A 28 6.92 17.89 -21.47
C GLU A 28 6.54 16.59 -20.74
N GLY A 29 7.00 16.42 -19.49
CA GLY A 29 6.71 15.22 -18.73
C GLY A 29 5.22 15.09 -18.39
N ILE A 30 4.56 16.19 -17.99
CA ILE A 30 3.12 16.21 -17.73
C ILE A 30 2.33 15.87 -19.00
N GLU A 31 2.69 16.48 -20.14
CA GLU A 31 2.03 16.22 -21.41
C GLU A 31 2.26 14.79 -21.91
N ARG A 32 3.43 14.23 -21.65
CA ARG A 32 3.77 12.84 -21.98
C ARG A 32 2.94 11.86 -21.17
N ILE A 33 2.88 12.03 -19.84
CA ILE A 33 2.07 11.22 -18.94
C ILE A 33 0.59 11.29 -19.32
N GLN A 34 0.08 12.50 -19.49
CA GLN A 34 -1.33 12.73 -19.88
C GLN A 34 -1.66 12.01 -21.19
N ARG A 35 -0.85 12.20 -22.23
CA ARG A 35 -1.06 11.60 -23.54
C ARG A 35 -1.10 10.07 -23.44
N LEU A 36 -0.18 9.47 -22.69
CA LEU A 36 -0.12 8.02 -22.49
C LEU A 36 -1.36 7.49 -21.76
N ALA A 37 -1.68 8.04 -20.60
CA ALA A 37 -2.81 7.58 -19.80
C ALA A 37 -4.14 7.75 -20.52
N HIS A 38 -4.39 8.94 -21.08
CA HIS A 38 -5.66 9.24 -21.73
C HIS A 38 -5.85 8.48 -23.05
N LYS A 39 -4.77 8.13 -23.78
CA LYS A 39 -4.84 7.24 -24.93
C LYS A 39 -5.56 5.94 -24.60
N TYR A 40 -5.39 5.44 -23.38
CA TYR A 40 -6.02 4.20 -22.89
C TYR A 40 -7.23 4.46 -21.99
N GLY A 41 -7.71 5.70 -21.87
CA GLY A 41 -8.85 6.07 -21.03
C GLY A 41 -8.59 5.79 -19.54
N ILE A 42 -7.37 6.01 -19.08
CA ILE A 42 -6.96 5.91 -17.68
C ILE A 42 -6.93 7.34 -17.11
N PRO A 43 -7.77 7.66 -16.11
CA PRO A 43 -7.74 8.97 -15.47
C PRO A 43 -6.48 9.08 -14.60
N VAL A 44 -5.89 10.28 -14.58
CA VAL A 44 -4.68 10.56 -13.79
C VAL A 44 -5.06 11.28 -12.50
N THR A 45 -4.43 10.91 -11.40
CA THR A 45 -4.44 11.70 -10.17
C THR A 45 -3.18 12.55 -10.14
N TRP A 46 -3.33 13.86 -10.22
CA TRP A 46 -2.22 14.81 -10.21
C TRP A 46 -1.89 15.27 -8.80
N ILE A 47 -0.65 15.15 -8.39
CA ILE A 47 -0.16 15.74 -7.15
C ILE A 47 0.22 17.19 -7.46
N VAL A 48 -0.44 18.13 -6.78
CA VAL A 48 -0.32 19.56 -7.04
C VAL A 48 -0.01 20.35 -5.77
N ASN A 49 0.52 21.55 -5.96
CA ASN A 49 0.60 22.62 -4.98
C ASN A 49 0.18 23.95 -5.64
N SER A 50 0.12 25.03 -4.90
CA SER A 50 -0.30 26.33 -5.41
C SER A 50 0.56 26.85 -6.57
N GLY A 51 1.84 26.49 -6.61
CA GLY A 51 2.74 26.85 -7.70
C GLY A 51 2.39 26.11 -8.98
N SER A 52 2.25 24.79 -8.91
CA SER A 52 1.90 23.97 -10.09
C SER A 52 0.47 24.24 -10.59
N VAL A 53 -0.45 24.53 -9.69
CA VAL A 53 -1.83 24.94 -10.05
C VAL A 53 -1.84 26.17 -10.97
N LYS A 54 -0.98 27.15 -10.72
CA LYS A 54 -0.83 28.34 -11.58
C LYS A 54 -0.27 28.02 -12.98
N LEU A 55 0.49 26.93 -13.10
CA LEU A 55 1.11 26.54 -14.36
C LEU A 55 0.25 25.62 -15.21
N VAL A 56 -0.45 24.68 -14.58
CA VAL A 56 -1.15 23.60 -15.28
C VAL A 56 -2.62 23.45 -14.87
N GLY A 57 -3.13 24.28 -13.96
CA GLY A 57 -4.49 24.15 -13.45
C GLY A 57 -5.55 24.14 -14.54
N ASP A 58 -5.47 25.03 -15.51
CA ASP A 58 -6.42 25.07 -16.63
C ASP A 58 -6.40 23.78 -17.45
N LYS A 59 -5.23 23.20 -17.69
CA LYS A 59 -5.10 21.91 -18.39
C LYS A 59 -5.71 20.77 -17.59
N ILE A 60 -5.40 20.70 -16.29
CA ILE A 60 -5.96 19.68 -15.39
C ILE A 60 -7.50 19.82 -15.35
N GLY A 61 -8.02 21.04 -15.32
CA GLY A 61 -9.46 21.28 -15.41
C GLY A 61 -10.08 20.70 -16.68
N GLN A 62 -9.48 20.93 -17.83
CA GLN A 62 -9.92 20.35 -19.11
C GLN A 62 -9.82 18.81 -19.09
N TRP A 63 -8.76 18.24 -18.53
CA TRP A 63 -8.60 16.78 -18.44
C TRP A 63 -9.59 16.14 -17.44
N HIS A 64 -9.94 16.88 -16.37
CA HIS A 64 -11.01 16.46 -15.49
C HIS A 64 -12.35 16.30 -16.26
N GLU A 65 -12.73 17.30 -17.03
CA GLU A 65 -13.98 17.28 -17.81
C GLU A 65 -13.97 16.19 -18.89
N GLN A 66 -12.83 15.94 -19.52
CA GLN A 66 -12.72 15.01 -20.65
C GLN A 66 -12.44 13.57 -20.24
N TYR A 67 -11.63 13.36 -19.20
CA TYR A 67 -11.10 12.04 -18.83
C TYR A 67 -11.37 11.66 -17.37
N GLY A 68 -11.84 12.61 -16.56
CA GLY A 68 -12.14 12.39 -15.15
C GLY A 68 -10.93 12.46 -14.24
N ASP A 69 -9.85 13.13 -14.64
CA ASP A 69 -8.67 13.37 -13.82
C ASP A 69 -9.04 14.05 -12.49
N ASP A 70 -8.21 13.89 -11.50
CA ASP A 70 -8.39 14.44 -10.16
C ASP A 70 -7.08 14.96 -9.58
N VAL A 71 -7.14 15.62 -8.44
CA VAL A 71 -5.95 16.19 -7.79
C VAL A 71 -5.85 15.79 -6.34
N ILE A 72 -4.60 15.71 -5.86
CA ILE A 72 -4.25 15.59 -4.44
C ILE A 72 -3.18 16.62 -4.08
N LEU A 73 -3.14 17.03 -2.81
CA LEU A 73 -2.18 18.02 -2.34
C LEU A 73 -0.79 17.40 -2.18
N GLN A 74 0.25 18.05 -2.69
CA GLN A 74 1.63 17.81 -2.26
C GLN A 74 1.79 18.24 -0.81
N CYS A 75 2.24 17.34 0.07
CA CYS A 75 2.52 17.72 1.46
C CYS A 75 3.58 18.83 1.50
N PRO A 76 3.27 20.00 2.06
CA PRO A 76 4.27 21.04 2.25
C PRO A 76 5.34 20.56 3.26
N MET A 77 6.49 21.25 3.29
CA MET A 77 7.64 20.86 4.12
C MET A 77 8.23 19.47 3.83
N TYR A 78 8.01 18.93 2.64
CA TYR A 78 8.62 17.68 2.24
C TYR A 78 10.15 17.69 2.47
N GLY A 79 10.67 16.64 3.11
CA GLY A 79 12.09 16.54 3.45
C GLY A 79 12.54 17.41 4.62
N GLN A 80 11.63 18.09 5.32
CA GLN A 80 11.93 18.92 6.50
C GLN A 80 11.36 18.28 7.77
N ASN A 81 12.04 18.47 8.90
CA ASN A 81 11.52 18.05 10.18
C ASN A 81 10.34 18.95 10.59
N PRO A 82 9.13 18.41 10.81
CA PRO A 82 7.96 19.17 11.23
C PRO A 82 7.89 19.41 12.74
N GLU A 83 8.76 18.79 13.56
CA GLU A 83 8.72 18.92 15.01
C GLU A 83 8.85 20.39 15.44
N GLY A 84 7.97 20.83 16.34
CA GLY A 84 7.91 22.22 16.82
C GLY A 84 7.35 23.24 15.81
N ARG A 85 6.91 22.78 14.62
CA ARG A 85 6.39 23.64 13.55
C ARG A 85 4.98 23.22 13.08
N LEU A 86 4.20 22.60 13.95
CA LEU A 86 2.89 22.04 13.57
C LEU A 86 1.88 23.13 13.18
N ASP A 87 1.87 24.26 13.88
CA ASP A 87 0.98 25.39 13.52
C ASP A 87 1.34 25.99 12.16
N GLU A 88 2.63 26.12 11.86
CA GLU A 88 3.11 26.55 10.54
C GLU A 88 2.70 25.57 9.46
N LEU A 89 2.91 24.26 9.70
CA LEU A 89 2.51 23.22 8.76
C LEU A 89 0.99 23.21 8.53
N LYS A 90 0.20 23.34 9.61
CA LYS A 90 -1.26 23.43 9.52
C LYS A 90 -1.70 24.61 8.68
N GLN A 91 -1.07 25.78 8.86
CA GLN A 91 -1.35 26.96 8.06
C GLN A 91 -0.99 26.73 6.58
N LEU A 92 0.21 26.19 6.32
CA LEU A 92 0.65 25.89 4.95
C LEU A 92 -0.29 24.90 4.24
N ILE A 93 -0.71 23.82 4.90
CA ILE A 93 -1.66 22.86 4.35
C ILE A 93 -3.00 23.55 4.05
N THR A 94 -3.47 24.41 4.95
CA THR A 94 -4.72 25.15 4.78
C THR A 94 -4.65 26.09 3.58
N ASP A 95 -3.58 26.86 3.44
CA ASP A 95 -3.40 27.83 2.37
C ASP A 95 -3.28 27.13 1.00
N GLU A 96 -2.50 26.06 0.93
CA GLU A 96 -2.33 25.24 -0.27
C GLU A 96 -3.68 24.59 -0.68
N TRP A 97 -4.40 24.03 0.29
CA TRP A 97 -5.69 23.40 0.01
C TRP A 97 -6.74 24.40 -0.44
N ASN A 98 -6.79 25.59 0.16
CA ASN A 98 -7.70 26.67 -0.28
C ASN A 98 -7.43 27.06 -1.75
N CYS A 99 -6.16 27.09 -2.16
CA CYS A 99 -5.82 27.32 -3.57
C CYS A 99 -6.36 26.21 -4.49
N ILE A 100 -6.26 24.97 -4.06
CA ILE A 100 -6.80 23.81 -4.80
C ILE A 100 -8.33 23.92 -4.92
N GLU A 101 -9.06 24.14 -3.82
CA GLU A 101 -10.51 24.23 -3.82
C GLU A 101 -11.03 25.39 -4.67
N GLN A 102 -10.32 26.52 -4.67
CA GLN A 102 -10.69 27.68 -5.50
C GLN A 102 -10.51 27.39 -6.99
N THR A 103 -9.48 26.63 -7.36
CA THR A 103 -9.19 26.31 -8.75
C THR A 103 -9.99 25.12 -9.26
N PHE A 104 -10.23 24.12 -8.38
CA PHE A 104 -10.85 22.85 -8.71
C PHE A 104 -12.09 22.58 -7.85
N PRO A 105 -13.22 23.26 -8.11
CA PRO A 105 -14.43 23.17 -7.27
C PRO A 105 -15.10 21.79 -7.28
N TRP A 106 -14.68 20.89 -8.17
CA TRP A 106 -15.16 19.50 -8.21
C TRP A 106 -14.49 18.59 -7.19
N VAL A 107 -13.34 18.96 -6.60
CA VAL A 107 -12.62 18.13 -5.62
C VAL A 107 -13.46 17.96 -4.37
N LYS A 108 -13.75 16.70 -4.03
CA LYS A 108 -14.62 16.35 -2.89
C LYS A 108 -13.88 15.66 -1.76
N THR A 109 -12.85 14.88 -2.08
CA THR A 109 -12.09 14.06 -1.14
C THR A 109 -10.72 14.68 -0.92
N LYS A 110 -10.44 15.14 0.29
CA LYS A 110 -9.15 15.72 0.64
C LYS A 110 -8.12 14.61 0.81
N VAL A 111 -7.14 14.59 -0.08
CA VAL A 111 -6.03 13.65 -0.03
C VAL A 111 -4.73 14.41 -0.10
N ILE A 112 -3.78 14.00 0.74
CA ILE A 112 -2.42 14.53 0.75
C ILE A 112 -1.45 13.46 0.28
N GLY A 113 -0.43 13.84 -0.45
CA GLY A 113 0.59 12.92 -0.96
C GLY A 113 1.98 13.30 -0.52
N ARG A 114 2.77 12.28 -0.31
CA ARG A 114 4.20 12.26 -0.07
C ARG A 114 4.69 13.30 0.94
N GLY A 115 4.98 12.84 2.13
CA GLY A 115 5.57 13.68 3.17
C GLY A 115 6.17 12.81 4.27
N GLN A 116 7.18 13.32 4.93
CA GLN A 116 7.64 12.71 6.17
C GLN A 116 6.65 13.08 7.27
N ILE A 117 6.07 12.09 7.91
CA ILE A 117 4.92 12.26 8.77
C ILE A 117 5.22 11.74 10.17
N THR A 118 4.69 12.42 11.15
CA THR A 118 4.66 12.03 12.55
C THR A 118 3.23 11.81 13.00
N ASN A 119 3.06 11.28 14.21
CA ASN A 119 1.72 11.11 14.80
C ASN A 119 0.98 12.45 14.94
N GLU A 120 1.70 13.53 15.22
CA GLU A 120 1.13 14.88 15.36
C GLU A 120 0.56 15.37 14.02
N ILE A 121 1.25 15.09 12.91
CA ILE A 121 0.78 15.48 11.58
C ILE A 121 -0.50 14.75 11.23
N ILE A 122 -0.63 13.47 11.57
CA ILE A 122 -1.90 12.74 11.37
C ILE A 122 -3.04 13.46 12.08
N LYS A 123 -2.83 13.92 13.31
CA LYS A 123 -3.84 14.69 14.07
C LYS A 123 -4.18 16.02 13.39
N VAL A 124 -3.18 16.73 12.86
CA VAL A 124 -3.42 17.96 12.06
C VAL A 124 -4.26 17.67 10.81
N LEU A 125 -3.95 16.59 10.11
CA LEU A 125 -4.71 16.19 8.92
C LEU A 125 -6.16 15.79 9.28
N GLU A 126 -6.35 15.11 10.41
CA GLU A 126 -7.70 14.80 10.92
C GLU A 126 -8.51 16.03 11.30
N GLU A 127 -7.87 17.06 11.87
CA GLU A 127 -8.48 18.36 12.20
C GLU A 127 -8.87 19.16 10.94
N LEU A 128 -8.14 18.98 9.84
CA LEU A 128 -8.38 19.61 8.54
C LEU A 128 -9.29 18.78 7.63
N ASP A 129 -9.89 17.71 8.14
CA ASP A 129 -10.79 16.79 7.43
C ASP A 129 -10.17 16.12 6.20
N PHE A 130 -8.87 15.84 6.23
CA PHE A 130 -8.26 14.98 5.21
C PHE A 130 -8.75 13.54 5.37
N GLN A 131 -8.99 12.90 4.24
CA GLN A 131 -9.58 11.56 4.16
C GLN A 131 -8.57 10.52 3.69
N GLY A 132 -7.49 10.94 3.07
CA GLY A 132 -6.51 10.02 2.54
C GLY A 132 -5.09 10.58 2.54
N MET A 133 -4.15 9.65 2.55
CA MET A 133 -2.73 9.91 2.49
C MET A 133 -2.04 8.88 1.60
N TRP A 134 -1.42 9.38 0.53
CA TRP A 134 -0.66 8.59 -0.43
C TRP A 134 0.85 8.69 -0.16
N GLY A 135 1.56 7.61 -0.46
CA GLY A 135 3.02 7.61 -0.46
C GLY A 135 3.65 6.75 0.62
N TYR A 136 2.90 5.81 1.20
CA TYR A 136 3.48 4.78 2.05
C TYR A 136 4.29 3.79 1.22
N CYS A 137 5.33 3.24 1.84
CA CYS A 137 6.17 2.26 1.22
C CYS A 137 6.56 1.17 2.21
N TRP A 138 6.20 -0.07 1.91
CA TRP A 138 6.55 -1.21 2.75
C TRP A 138 8.06 -1.35 2.89
N GLU A 139 8.55 -1.25 4.12
CA GLU A 139 9.96 -1.44 4.47
C GLU A 139 10.98 -0.51 3.79
N GLN A 140 10.53 0.49 3.05
CA GLN A 140 11.43 1.48 2.48
C GLN A 140 11.89 2.47 3.53
N THR A 141 13.14 2.90 3.42
CA THR A 141 13.67 3.98 4.22
C THR A 141 13.16 5.35 3.72
N TRP A 142 13.23 6.32 4.53
CA TRP A 142 12.58 7.63 4.55
C TRP A 142 12.63 8.54 3.29
N TRP A 143 13.40 8.20 2.26
CA TRP A 143 13.60 9.09 1.12
C TRP A 143 12.41 9.13 0.15
N ASP A 144 11.82 7.98 -0.15
CA ASP A 144 10.84 7.87 -1.23
C ASP A 144 9.42 7.58 -0.75
N GLY A 145 9.22 7.41 0.54
CA GLY A 145 7.90 7.14 1.08
C GLY A 145 7.90 7.02 2.59
N ILE A 146 6.72 6.75 3.13
CA ILE A 146 6.53 6.55 4.55
C ILE A 146 6.57 5.06 4.81
N THR A 147 7.61 4.61 5.50
CA THR A 147 7.72 3.21 5.89
C THR A 147 6.53 2.79 6.73
N HIS A 148 5.97 1.63 6.47
CA HIS A 148 4.94 1.01 7.30
C HIS A 148 5.21 -0.47 7.51
N ARG A 149 4.57 -1.03 8.52
CA ARG A 149 4.65 -2.45 8.89
C ARG A 149 3.27 -3.03 9.15
N GLY A 150 2.27 -2.44 8.52
CA GLY A 150 0.91 -2.83 8.71
C GLY A 150 0.44 -3.83 7.68
N ILE A 151 -0.40 -3.36 6.81
CA ILE A 151 -0.94 -4.14 5.70
C ILE A 151 0.12 -4.16 4.60
N PRO A 152 0.57 -5.31 4.15
CA PRO A 152 1.55 -5.39 3.08
C PRO A 152 0.98 -4.96 1.72
N TRP A 153 -0.32 -4.68 1.62
CA TRP A 153 -1.02 -4.29 0.40
C TRP A 153 -2.32 -3.55 0.70
N GLY A 154 -2.84 -2.83 -0.27
CA GLY A 154 -4.16 -2.23 -0.23
C GLY A 154 -4.23 -0.93 0.56
N PHE A 155 -5.41 -0.68 1.12
CA PHE A 155 -5.74 0.51 1.89
C PHE A 155 -5.98 0.14 3.36
N TRP A 156 -5.68 1.07 4.27
CA TRP A 156 -5.91 0.93 5.70
C TRP A 156 -6.20 2.28 6.33
N TYR A 157 -6.91 2.30 7.45
CA TYR A 157 -6.98 3.51 8.27
C TYR A 157 -5.71 3.66 9.09
N ILE A 158 -5.13 4.85 9.07
CA ILE A 158 -3.90 5.17 9.81
C ILE A 158 -4.21 5.28 11.29
N ASP A 159 -3.35 4.74 12.14
CA ASP A 159 -3.42 4.93 13.59
C ASP A 159 -2.83 6.30 13.96
N GLY A 160 -3.62 7.17 14.59
CA GLY A 160 -3.20 8.53 14.93
C GLY A 160 -2.07 8.62 15.95
N ASP A 161 -1.83 7.54 16.69
CA ASP A 161 -0.73 7.45 17.67
C ASP A 161 0.45 6.60 17.18
N ARG A 162 0.27 5.91 16.05
CA ARG A 162 1.28 5.05 15.42
C ARG A 162 1.16 5.11 13.91
N TYR A 163 1.53 6.22 13.33
CA TYR A 163 1.28 6.54 11.92
C TYR A 163 1.75 5.49 10.90
N LYS A 164 2.70 4.62 11.27
CA LYS A 164 3.17 3.52 10.44
C LYS A 164 2.35 2.23 10.58
N ALA A 165 1.34 2.22 11.44
CA ALA A 165 0.51 1.06 11.70
C ALA A 165 -0.96 1.32 11.33
N PRO A 166 -1.71 0.28 10.93
CA PRO A 166 -3.14 0.39 10.76
C PRO A 166 -3.86 0.63 12.08
N ASN A 167 -4.93 1.41 12.04
CA ASN A 167 -5.82 1.62 13.18
C ASN A 167 -6.65 0.35 13.48
N ARG A 168 -6.85 0.04 14.75
CA ARG A 168 -7.70 -1.08 15.20
C ARG A 168 -9.20 -0.82 15.04
N GLY A 169 -9.58 0.44 15.10
CA GLY A 169 -10.97 0.87 15.06
C GLY A 169 -11.31 1.65 13.79
N LYS A 170 -12.24 2.58 13.96
CA LYS A 170 -12.61 3.52 12.91
C LYS A 170 -11.55 4.61 12.82
N GLY A 171 -10.81 4.63 11.74
CA GLY A 171 -9.90 5.73 11.40
C GLY A 171 -10.60 6.82 10.58
N LYS A 172 -9.95 7.95 10.45
CA LYS A 172 -10.41 9.05 9.60
C LYS A 172 -9.63 9.11 8.29
N ILE A 173 -8.32 8.84 8.33
CA ILE A 173 -7.43 8.96 7.19
C ILE A 173 -7.07 7.57 6.67
N VAL A 174 -7.28 7.35 5.38
CA VAL A 174 -6.86 6.14 4.67
C VAL A 174 -5.44 6.32 4.19
N GLY A 175 -4.53 5.45 4.63
CA GLY A 175 -3.19 5.32 4.09
C GLY A 175 -3.15 4.37 2.92
N CYS A 176 -2.27 4.63 1.96
CA CYS A 176 -2.03 3.75 0.84
C CYS A 176 -0.58 3.81 0.35
N GLU A 177 -0.15 2.73 -0.27
CA GLU A 177 1.16 2.62 -0.92
C GLU A 177 1.33 3.68 -2.02
N TRP A 178 2.57 3.98 -2.38
CA TRP A 178 2.89 4.88 -3.47
C TRP A 178 2.76 4.21 -4.84
N THR A 179 3.07 2.91 -4.94
CA THR A 179 2.91 2.11 -6.15
C THR A 179 2.72 0.64 -5.79
N ALA A 180 2.13 -0.14 -6.68
CA ALA A 180 1.99 -1.59 -6.50
C ALA A 180 3.36 -2.26 -6.49
N ARG A 181 3.50 -3.29 -5.66
CA ARG A 181 4.76 -3.97 -5.39
C ARG A 181 4.62 -5.46 -5.59
N ASP A 182 5.74 -6.11 -5.88
CA ASP A 182 5.86 -7.55 -5.74
C ASP A 182 5.90 -7.90 -4.25
N LEU A 183 4.77 -8.29 -3.72
CA LEU A 183 4.60 -8.53 -2.28
C LEU A 183 5.41 -9.73 -1.82
N ASN A 184 5.61 -10.73 -2.68
CA ASN A 184 6.40 -11.91 -2.32
C ASN A 184 7.88 -11.53 -2.14
N GLN A 185 8.45 -10.81 -3.09
CA GLN A 185 9.81 -10.31 -2.98
C GLN A 185 9.96 -9.35 -1.79
N THR A 186 9.05 -8.40 -1.66
CA THR A 186 9.07 -7.41 -0.57
C THR A 186 8.98 -8.07 0.80
N TRP A 187 8.12 -9.07 0.95
CA TRP A 187 7.94 -9.80 2.19
C TRP A 187 9.21 -10.56 2.61
N HIS A 188 9.87 -11.23 1.68
CA HIS A 188 11.03 -12.06 1.96
C HIS A 188 12.34 -11.27 2.05
N THR A 189 12.52 -10.23 1.27
CA THR A 189 13.78 -9.50 1.19
C THR A 189 13.81 -8.22 2.02
N GLY A 190 12.66 -7.65 2.34
CA GLY A 190 12.58 -6.29 2.87
C GLY A 190 13.18 -5.25 1.91
N SER A 191 13.42 -5.63 0.67
CA SER A 191 14.04 -4.77 -0.32
C SER A 191 13.03 -3.85 -0.97
N PRO A 192 13.37 -2.60 -1.11
CA PRO A 192 12.34 -1.57 -1.19
C PRO A 192 11.75 -1.38 -2.60
N CYS A 193 12.34 -0.54 -3.40
CA CYS A 193 11.65 0.04 -4.55
C CYS A 193 11.77 -0.76 -5.83
N ILE A 194 12.83 -1.53 -6.01
CA ILE A 194 13.08 -2.24 -7.27
C ILE A 194 12.08 -3.35 -7.60
N PHE A 195 11.37 -3.86 -6.60
CA PHE A 195 10.32 -4.86 -6.79
C PHE A 195 8.94 -4.21 -6.79
N SER A 196 8.74 -3.27 -7.69
CA SER A 196 7.55 -2.44 -7.78
C SER A 196 7.07 -2.24 -9.22
N THR A 197 6.08 -1.40 -9.39
CA THR A 197 5.61 -0.94 -10.71
C THR A 197 6.08 0.48 -11.06
N ASP A 198 7.09 0.98 -10.37
CA ASP A 198 7.77 2.21 -10.77
C ASP A 198 8.66 1.96 -11.99
N PRO A 199 8.46 2.70 -13.11
CA PRO A 199 9.22 2.48 -14.33
C PRO A 199 10.73 2.68 -14.17
N ASN A 200 11.14 3.72 -13.43
CA ASN A 200 12.56 4.05 -13.30
C ASN A 200 13.30 3.02 -12.46
N ASP A 201 12.70 2.58 -11.36
CA ASP A 201 13.33 1.63 -10.45
C ASP A 201 13.55 0.27 -11.11
N VAL A 202 12.52 -0.26 -11.77
CA VAL A 202 12.61 -1.58 -12.40
C VAL A 202 13.47 -1.57 -13.68
N LEU A 203 13.51 -0.43 -14.40
CA LEU A 203 14.40 -0.28 -15.54
C LEU A 203 15.87 -0.20 -15.10
N ARG A 204 16.16 0.61 -14.09
CA ARG A 204 17.53 0.74 -13.54
C ARG A 204 18.03 -0.57 -12.92
N ALA A 205 17.14 -1.37 -12.39
CA ALA A 205 17.46 -2.69 -11.85
C ALA A 205 17.51 -3.80 -12.93
N GLY A 206 17.24 -3.49 -14.20
CA GLY A 206 17.20 -4.49 -15.27
C GLY A 206 16.04 -5.49 -15.17
N ILE A 207 14.99 -5.17 -14.41
CA ILE A 207 13.85 -6.03 -14.19
C ILE A 207 12.84 -5.94 -15.33
N CYS A 208 12.57 -4.74 -15.82
CA CYS A 208 11.77 -4.47 -17.01
C CYS A 208 12.52 -3.62 -18.02
N THR A 209 12.06 -3.64 -19.26
CA THR A 209 12.54 -2.79 -20.35
C THR A 209 11.37 -2.34 -21.20
N GLY A 210 11.58 -1.38 -22.10
CA GLY A 210 10.56 -0.96 -23.08
C GLY A 210 10.07 -2.06 -24.03
N ARG A 211 10.62 -3.26 -23.94
CA ARG A 211 10.21 -4.44 -24.73
C ARG A 211 9.82 -5.64 -23.89
N ASP A 212 10.14 -5.64 -22.61
CA ASP A 212 9.86 -6.75 -21.68
C ASP A 212 9.29 -6.22 -20.38
N ILE A 213 7.99 -6.40 -20.21
CA ILE A 213 7.22 -6.06 -19.00
C ILE A 213 6.56 -7.29 -18.35
N GLU A 214 7.07 -8.49 -18.61
CA GLU A 214 6.47 -9.73 -18.08
C GLU A 214 6.42 -9.71 -16.54
N TYR A 215 7.41 -9.14 -15.89
CA TYR A 215 7.41 -8.96 -14.43
C TYR A 215 6.19 -8.15 -13.96
N TRP A 216 5.89 -7.02 -14.61
CA TRP A 216 4.71 -6.21 -14.26
C TRP A 216 3.38 -6.91 -14.55
N LYS A 217 3.32 -7.66 -15.65
CA LYS A 217 2.13 -8.45 -15.97
C LYS A 217 1.87 -9.52 -14.92
N ASN A 218 2.92 -10.19 -14.46
CA ASN A 218 2.82 -11.21 -13.41
C ASN A 218 2.42 -10.58 -12.07
N THR A 219 3.03 -9.47 -11.68
CA THR A 219 2.63 -8.71 -10.49
C THR A 219 1.16 -8.30 -10.56
N PHE A 220 0.71 -7.77 -11.70
CA PHE A 220 -0.70 -7.42 -11.89
C PHE A 220 -1.64 -8.64 -11.79
N GLN A 221 -1.24 -9.79 -12.34
CA GLN A 221 -2.02 -11.03 -12.24
C GLN A 221 -2.15 -11.52 -10.80
N ASP A 222 -1.13 -11.34 -9.97
CA ASP A 222 -1.21 -11.65 -8.54
C ASP A 222 -2.29 -10.79 -7.84
N TYR A 223 -2.31 -9.49 -8.10
CA TYR A 223 -3.36 -8.61 -7.58
C TYR A 223 -4.74 -9.01 -8.12
N LEU A 224 -4.86 -9.25 -9.43
CA LEU A 224 -6.12 -9.63 -10.06
C LEU A 224 -6.66 -10.95 -9.51
N SER A 225 -5.83 -11.97 -9.33
CA SER A 225 -6.24 -13.27 -8.80
C SER A 225 -6.78 -13.16 -7.37
N ASN A 226 -6.22 -12.27 -6.57
CA ASN A 226 -6.63 -12.02 -5.19
C ASN A 226 -7.96 -11.28 -5.03
N THR A 227 -8.58 -10.84 -6.12
CA THR A 227 -9.98 -10.38 -6.10
C THR A 227 -10.97 -11.49 -5.71
N ALA A 228 -10.57 -12.76 -5.82
CA ALA A 228 -11.34 -13.88 -5.30
C ALA A 228 -11.38 -13.91 -3.76
N ASN A 229 -10.36 -13.36 -3.11
CA ASN A 229 -10.14 -13.44 -1.68
C ASN A 229 -10.59 -12.18 -0.93
N ASN A 230 -10.78 -11.07 -1.63
CA ASN A 230 -11.07 -9.76 -1.06
C ASN A 230 -12.31 -9.14 -1.71
N ASP A 231 -12.98 -8.24 -0.99
CA ASP A 231 -14.08 -7.45 -1.56
C ASP A 231 -13.57 -6.47 -2.61
N TYR A 232 -12.43 -5.84 -2.34
CA TYR A 232 -11.70 -4.99 -3.27
C TYR A 232 -10.20 -5.24 -3.17
N VAL A 233 -9.52 -5.10 -4.30
CA VAL A 233 -8.05 -5.08 -4.41
C VAL A 233 -7.67 -3.77 -5.09
N PHE A 234 -6.74 -3.03 -4.51
CA PHE A 234 -6.28 -1.75 -5.03
C PHE A 234 -4.90 -1.92 -5.68
N PHE A 235 -4.84 -1.66 -6.97
CA PHE A 235 -3.59 -1.64 -7.73
C PHE A 235 -3.22 -0.20 -8.00
N LEU A 236 -2.19 0.26 -7.32
CA LEU A 236 -1.68 1.62 -7.42
C LEU A 236 -0.48 1.63 -8.36
N GLN A 237 -0.43 2.58 -9.27
CA GLN A 237 0.76 2.81 -10.08
C GLN A 237 1.09 4.29 -10.09
N GLN A 238 2.37 4.61 -10.12
CA GLN A 238 2.83 5.98 -10.22
C GLN A 238 3.92 6.13 -11.28
N GLN A 239 4.06 7.34 -11.79
CA GLN A 239 5.22 7.83 -12.52
C GLN A 239 5.35 9.33 -12.30
N GLU A 240 6.51 9.77 -11.88
CA GLU A 240 6.80 11.17 -11.68
C GLU A 240 6.96 11.88 -13.03
N ALA A 241 6.14 12.91 -13.30
CA ALA A 241 6.17 13.56 -14.61
C ALA A 241 7.51 14.24 -14.92
N HIS A 242 8.20 14.79 -13.91
CA HIS A 242 9.49 15.42 -14.12
C HIS A 242 10.60 14.42 -14.55
N GLU A 243 10.44 13.14 -14.25
CA GLU A 243 11.32 12.07 -14.70
C GLU A 243 11.07 11.65 -16.15
N MET A 244 9.96 12.11 -16.72
CA MET A 244 9.61 11.91 -18.13
C MET A 244 10.03 13.10 -19.02
N GLU A 245 10.92 13.95 -18.53
CA GLU A 245 11.52 15.05 -19.28
C GLU A 245 12.98 14.79 -19.60
N TYR A 246 13.42 15.16 -20.79
CA TYR A 246 14.83 15.05 -21.19
C TYR A 246 15.35 16.27 -21.97
N THR A 247 14.49 17.18 -22.40
CA THR A 247 14.91 18.33 -23.22
C THR A 247 15.45 19.50 -22.41
N ARG A 248 15.47 19.39 -21.10
CA ARG A 248 15.83 20.47 -20.20
C ARG A 248 17.10 20.15 -19.42
N ARG A 249 17.81 21.19 -19.02
CA ARG A 249 18.99 21.07 -18.17
C ARG A 249 18.72 20.42 -16.80
N PHE A 250 17.47 20.26 -16.45
CA PHE A 250 17.00 19.65 -15.21
C PHE A 250 16.39 18.27 -15.43
N ALA A 251 16.54 17.70 -16.62
CA ALA A 251 16.16 16.32 -16.87
C ALA A 251 16.89 15.41 -15.90
N VAL A 252 16.13 14.51 -15.25
CA VAL A 252 16.67 13.54 -14.29
C VAL A 252 17.38 12.42 -15.04
N PHE A 253 16.81 12.00 -16.15
CA PHE A 253 17.30 10.88 -16.96
C PHE A 253 17.59 11.30 -18.41
N PRO A 254 18.47 10.57 -19.09
CA PRO A 254 18.72 10.80 -20.51
C PRO A 254 17.54 10.37 -21.38
N PRO A 255 17.46 10.85 -22.64
CA PRO A 255 16.34 10.57 -23.54
C PRO A 255 16.01 9.08 -23.69
N GLU A 256 17.04 8.23 -23.80
CA GLU A 256 16.89 6.78 -23.98
C GLU A 256 16.12 6.16 -22.80
N HIS A 257 16.44 6.57 -21.57
CA HIS A 257 15.78 6.11 -20.36
C HIS A 257 14.30 6.53 -20.35
N VAL A 258 14.01 7.78 -20.68
CA VAL A 258 12.65 8.30 -20.77
C VAL A 258 11.82 7.54 -21.80
N TYR A 259 12.40 7.25 -22.99
CA TYR A 259 11.71 6.48 -24.03
C TYR A 259 11.45 5.02 -23.59
N GLU A 260 12.38 4.40 -22.87
CA GLU A 260 12.17 3.05 -22.32
C GLU A 260 11.01 3.07 -21.30
N CYS A 261 11.00 4.03 -20.36
CA CYS A 261 9.90 4.19 -19.40
C CYS A 261 8.55 4.47 -20.09
N GLU A 262 8.53 5.33 -21.10
CA GLU A 262 7.34 5.61 -21.92
C GLU A 262 6.81 4.33 -22.57
N SER A 263 7.71 3.54 -23.17
CA SER A 263 7.35 2.27 -23.81
C SER A 263 6.82 1.23 -22.81
N MET A 264 7.43 1.14 -21.63
CA MET A 264 6.99 0.25 -20.56
C MET A 264 5.57 0.61 -20.10
N LEU A 265 5.32 1.88 -19.83
CA LEU A 265 4.00 2.37 -19.41
C LEU A 265 2.95 2.12 -20.50
N GLU A 266 3.28 2.39 -21.76
CA GLU A 266 2.37 2.18 -22.88
C GLU A 266 1.98 0.71 -23.02
N LEU A 267 2.95 -0.19 -22.99
CA LEU A 267 2.71 -1.62 -23.04
C LEU A 267 1.87 -2.10 -21.85
N PHE A 268 2.11 -1.56 -20.67
CA PHE A 268 1.37 -1.94 -19.48
C PHE A 268 -0.06 -1.40 -19.49
N PHE A 269 -0.28 -0.15 -19.89
CA PHE A 269 -1.62 0.41 -20.04
C PHE A 269 -2.44 -0.36 -21.07
N GLN A 270 -1.82 -0.70 -22.21
CA GLN A 270 -2.46 -1.55 -23.21
C GLN A 270 -2.86 -2.91 -22.61
N TYR A 271 -1.97 -3.52 -21.83
CA TYR A 271 -2.21 -4.83 -21.20
C TYR A 271 -3.37 -4.78 -20.21
N VAL A 272 -3.35 -3.84 -19.24
CA VAL A 272 -4.39 -3.76 -18.20
C VAL A 272 -5.76 -3.39 -18.74
N LYS A 273 -5.83 -2.68 -19.87
CA LYS A 273 -7.10 -2.39 -20.57
C LYS A 273 -7.78 -3.63 -21.14
N GLY A 274 -7.08 -4.73 -21.26
CA GLY A 274 -7.66 -6.02 -21.67
C GLY A 274 -8.51 -6.70 -20.60
N PHE A 275 -8.54 -6.18 -19.36
CA PHE A 275 -9.24 -6.81 -18.24
C PHE A 275 -10.47 -6.00 -17.81
N ASN A 276 -11.44 -6.70 -17.23
CA ASN A 276 -12.63 -6.09 -16.65
C ASN A 276 -12.31 -5.59 -15.24
N ILE A 277 -11.78 -4.37 -15.15
CA ILE A 277 -11.35 -3.71 -13.90
C ILE A 277 -11.89 -2.28 -13.87
N THR A 278 -11.88 -1.65 -12.70
CA THR A 278 -12.29 -0.26 -12.55
C THR A 278 -11.08 0.67 -12.57
N PHE A 279 -10.97 1.50 -13.60
CA PHE A 279 -10.03 2.61 -13.66
C PHE A 279 -10.64 3.83 -12.99
N THR A 280 -9.96 4.40 -12.01
CA THR A 280 -10.45 5.58 -11.28
C THR A 280 -9.30 6.39 -10.71
N THR A 281 -9.61 7.55 -10.15
CA THR A 281 -8.63 8.40 -9.45
C THR A 281 -8.45 7.96 -8.00
N LEU A 282 -7.32 8.28 -7.42
CA LEU A 282 -7.02 7.94 -6.03
C LEU A 282 -8.03 8.56 -5.03
N PRO A 283 -8.46 9.84 -5.15
CA PRO A 283 -9.50 10.38 -4.29
C PRO A 283 -10.82 9.58 -4.34
N LYS A 284 -11.23 9.12 -5.51
CA LYS A 284 -12.44 8.29 -5.67
C LYS A 284 -12.25 6.89 -5.09
N ALA A 285 -11.06 6.30 -5.23
CA ALA A 285 -10.74 5.01 -4.61
C ALA A 285 -10.75 5.09 -3.07
N ILE A 286 -10.22 6.17 -2.51
CA ILE A 286 -10.26 6.44 -1.06
C ILE A 286 -11.70 6.65 -0.58
N ALA A 287 -12.50 7.43 -1.30
CA ALA A 287 -13.91 7.62 -0.96
C ALA A 287 -14.70 6.29 -1.00
N LEU A 288 -14.42 5.43 -1.97
CA LEU A 288 -15.00 4.08 -2.04
C LEU A 288 -14.59 3.24 -0.82
N TYR A 289 -13.33 3.32 -0.41
CA TYR A 289 -12.87 2.59 0.78
C TYR A 289 -13.59 3.05 2.04
N HIS A 290 -13.75 4.37 2.23
CA HIS A 290 -14.52 4.94 3.34
C HIS A 290 -15.99 4.50 3.34
N GLU A 291 -16.61 4.43 2.16
CA GLU A 291 -18.01 4.00 2.03
C GLU A 291 -18.20 2.53 2.42
N LYS A 292 -17.25 1.67 2.05
CA LYS A 292 -17.37 0.22 2.20
C LYS A 292 -16.83 -0.30 3.53
N ASN A 293 -15.86 0.38 4.11
CA ASN A 293 -15.11 -0.14 5.25
C ASN A 293 -15.18 0.84 6.43
N PRO A 294 -15.99 0.54 7.48
CA PRO A 294 -16.05 1.39 8.68
C PRO A 294 -14.79 1.30 9.53
N LYS A 295 -13.94 0.31 9.30
CA LYS A 295 -12.61 0.10 9.90
C LYS A 295 -11.69 -0.52 8.86
N THR A 296 -10.41 -0.63 9.17
CA THR A 296 -9.46 -1.30 8.28
C THR A 296 -9.96 -2.71 7.95
N ALA A 297 -10.12 -3.00 6.67
CA ALA A 297 -10.60 -4.30 6.22
C ALA A 297 -9.55 -5.39 6.48
N PRO A 298 -9.95 -6.60 6.85
CA PRO A 298 -9.06 -7.74 6.77
C PRO A 298 -8.69 -7.98 5.31
N SER A 299 -7.50 -8.49 5.08
CA SER A 299 -7.01 -8.71 3.73
C SER A 299 -6.32 -10.07 3.59
N TYR A 300 -6.58 -10.72 2.47
CA TYR A 300 -5.96 -11.99 2.10
C TYR A 300 -5.17 -11.80 0.84
N MET A 301 -3.98 -12.37 0.76
CA MET A 301 -3.22 -12.39 -0.45
C MET A 301 -2.41 -13.68 -0.59
N LEU A 302 -2.61 -14.37 -1.69
CA LEU A 302 -1.71 -15.39 -2.17
C LEU A 302 -0.75 -14.71 -3.13
N THR A 303 0.52 -14.71 -2.75
CA THR A 303 1.59 -14.12 -3.56
C THR A 303 2.32 -15.22 -4.32
N LYS A 304 2.73 -14.93 -5.54
CA LYS A 304 3.52 -15.84 -6.37
C LYS A 304 4.90 -15.25 -6.64
N ASP A 305 5.87 -16.11 -6.79
CA ASP A 305 7.20 -15.67 -7.20
C ASP A 305 7.19 -15.32 -8.69
N THR A 306 7.29 -14.03 -9.01
CA THR A 306 7.40 -13.55 -10.38
C THR A 306 8.78 -13.78 -10.99
N LEU A 307 9.75 -14.14 -10.17
CA LEU A 307 11.10 -14.59 -10.49
C LEU A 307 11.82 -13.78 -11.58
N LYS A 308 11.75 -12.46 -11.52
CA LYS A 308 12.64 -11.62 -12.30
C LYS A 308 13.75 -11.10 -11.36
N ARG A 309 14.98 -11.45 -11.67
CA ARG A 309 16.14 -11.04 -10.86
C ARG A 309 16.72 -9.75 -11.40
N PRO A 310 17.05 -8.80 -10.51
CA PRO A 310 17.71 -7.57 -10.95
C PRO A 310 19.13 -7.85 -11.45
N GLU A 311 19.61 -6.97 -12.30
CA GLU A 311 21.03 -6.92 -12.66
C GLU A 311 21.88 -6.43 -11.49
N ILE A 312 23.07 -7.00 -11.35
CA ILE A 312 24.05 -6.46 -10.40
C ILE A 312 24.73 -5.27 -11.06
N ASN A 313 24.35 -4.07 -10.63
CA ASN A 313 24.88 -2.81 -11.11
C ASN A 313 25.03 -1.81 -9.95
N GLU A 314 25.51 -0.59 -10.25
CA GLU A 314 25.72 0.44 -9.22
C GLU A 314 24.42 0.75 -8.45
N TYR A 315 23.29 0.80 -9.13
CA TYR A 315 22.00 1.08 -8.51
C TYR A 315 21.57 -0.02 -7.52
N THR A 316 21.63 -1.28 -7.93
CA THR A 316 21.25 -2.40 -7.04
C THR A 316 22.24 -2.57 -5.88
N MET A 317 23.52 -2.25 -6.09
CA MET A 317 24.53 -2.27 -5.02
C MET A 317 24.28 -1.19 -3.96
N THR A 318 23.83 0.01 -4.35
CA THR A 318 23.51 1.09 -3.40
C THR A 318 22.30 0.78 -2.53
N LEU A 319 21.45 -0.13 -2.96
CA LEU A 319 20.27 -0.60 -2.18
C LEU A 319 20.62 -1.64 -1.11
N GLY A 320 21.88 -1.94 -0.88
CA GLY A 320 22.33 -2.74 0.27
C GLY A 320 22.17 -4.26 0.14
N GLY A 321 22.20 -4.76 -1.07
CA GLY A 321 22.09 -6.19 -1.35
C GLY A 321 20.63 -6.63 -1.47
N VAL A 322 20.28 -7.04 -2.64
CA VAL A 322 18.94 -7.49 -2.97
C VAL A 322 18.87 -8.99 -2.74
N GLY A 323 18.00 -9.43 -1.86
CA GLY A 323 17.69 -10.85 -1.72
C GLY A 323 17.12 -11.37 -3.04
N MET A 324 17.63 -12.49 -3.48
CA MET A 324 17.34 -13.07 -4.78
C MET A 324 16.60 -14.39 -4.61
N GLY A 325 15.29 -14.38 -4.84
CA GLY A 325 14.50 -15.63 -4.84
C GLY A 325 15.16 -16.82 -5.56
N PRO A 326 14.52 -17.92 -5.78
CA PRO A 326 13.05 -18.06 -5.76
C PRO A 326 12.45 -18.11 -4.35
N TRP A 327 11.34 -17.43 -4.20
CA TRP A 327 10.55 -17.47 -2.98
C TRP A 327 9.31 -18.36 -3.18
N PRO A 328 8.90 -19.13 -2.18
CA PRO A 328 7.71 -19.95 -2.31
C PRO A 328 6.46 -19.10 -2.50
N GLU A 329 5.48 -19.65 -3.19
CA GLU A 329 4.12 -19.14 -3.12
C GLU A 329 3.72 -18.99 -1.65
N THR A 330 3.23 -17.81 -1.24
CA THR A 330 2.99 -17.51 0.17
C THR A 330 1.59 -16.96 0.36
N PHE A 331 0.83 -17.57 1.23
CA PHE A 331 -0.45 -17.07 1.66
C PHE A 331 -0.27 -16.16 2.88
N LEU A 332 -0.75 -14.94 2.78
CA LEU A 332 -0.72 -13.94 3.84
C LEU A 332 -2.15 -13.56 4.23
N TYR A 333 -2.40 -13.48 5.51
CA TYR A 333 -3.65 -12.96 6.06
C TYR A 333 -3.37 -11.86 7.07
N TYR A 334 -4.00 -10.72 6.90
CA TYR A 334 -3.98 -9.61 7.85
C TYR A 334 -5.32 -9.53 8.58
N ASP A 335 -5.31 -9.62 9.92
CA ASP A 335 -6.45 -9.31 10.77
C ASP A 335 -6.30 -7.93 11.41
N SER A 336 -7.28 -7.07 11.15
CA SER A 336 -7.24 -5.67 11.59
C SER A 336 -7.52 -5.47 13.07
N GLU A 337 -8.22 -6.37 13.71
CA GLU A 337 -8.58 -6.22 15.12
C GLU A 337 -7.45 -6.62 16.07
N CYS A 338 -6.71 -7.68 15.74
CA CYS A 338 -5.50 -8.01 16.49
C CYS A 338 -4.23 -7.36 15.88
N GLN A 339 -4.34 -6.72 14.71
CA GLN A 339 -3.22 -6.08 13.99
C GLN A 339 -2.05 -7.05 13.74
N MET A 340 -2.36 -8.22 13.22
CA MET A 340 -1.38 -9.29 13.02
C MET A 340 -1.40 -9.76 11.58
N VAL A 341 -0.22 -10.10 11.08
CA VAL A 341 -0.05 -10.81 9.80
C VAL A 341 0.25 -12.28 10.09
N PHE A 342 -0.52 -13.14 9.47
CA PHE A 342 -0.36 -14.59 9.52
C PHE A 342 0.21 -15.06 8.19
N VAL A 343 1.24 -15.85 8.25
CA VAL A 343 1.99 -16.33 7.09
C VAL A 343 1.90 -17.83 7.00
N GLU A 344 1.58 -18.36 5.83
CA GLU A 344 1.50 -19.80 5.61
C GLU A 344 2.82 -20.48 5.99
N GLY A 345 2.72 -21.54 6.77
CA GLY A 345 3.88 -22.28 7.28
C GLY A 345 4.56 -21.67 8.51
N GLU A 346 4.12 -20.50 8.99
CA GLU A 346 4.62 -19.92 10.24
C GLU A 346 3.68 -20.25 11.41
N ASN A 347 4.27 -20.76 12.49
CA ASN A 347 3.51 -21.12 13.71
C ASN A 347 3.14 -19.92 14.59
N ARG A 348 3.64 -18.74 14.28
CA ARG A 348 3.41 -17.52 15.07
C ARG A 348 2.99 -16.38 14.17
N PRO A 349 2.00 -15.58 14.58
CA PRO A 349 1.68 -14.36 13.87
C PRO A 349 2.85 -13.38 13.98
N ARG A 350 3.04 -12.57 12.94
CA ARG A 350 3.94 -11.43 13.00
C ARG A 350 3.18 -10.25 13.59
N LEU A 351 3.63 -9.79 14.74
CA LEU A 351 3.12 -8.58 15.37
C LEU A 351 3.60 -7.36 14.60
N LEU A 352 2.74 -6.36 14.50
CA LEU A 352 3.15 -5.06 14.00
C LEU A 352 4.11 -4.42 14.99
N ARG A 353 5.16 -3.82 14.47
CA ARG A 353 6.11 -3.08 15.28
C ARG A 353 5.46 -1.84 15.87
N ASN A 354 5.77 -1.54 17.12
CA ASN A 354 5.50 -0.23 17.67
C ASN A 354 6.54 0.76 17.13
N TYR A 355 6.04 1.87 16.61
CA TYR A 355 6.86 2.98 16.15
C TYR A 355 6.75 4.14 17.13
N THR A 356 7.84 4.84 17.37
CA THR A 356 7.86 5.98 18.29
C THR A 356 6.99 7.15 17.85
N GLY A 357 6.63 7.20 16.59
CA GLY A 357 5.94 8.32 15.98
C GLY A 357 6.81 9.57 15.82
N LYS A 358 8.08 9.47 16.12
CA LYS A 358 9.07 10.52 15.90
C LYS A 358 9.54 10.53 14.46
N TRP A 359 10.08 11.64 14.05
CA TRP A 359 10.57 11.84 12.69
C TRP A 359 11.86 11.07 12.37
N ASP A 360 12.58 10.61 13.36
CA ASP A 360 13.92 10.02 13.23
C ASP A 360 13.96 8.61 12.61
N MET A 361 12.82 8.06 12.21
CA MET A 361 12.72 6.74 11.57
C MET A 361 13.12 5.56 12.45
N SER A 362 13.43 5.78 13.73
CA SER A 362 13.77 4.69 14.63
C SER A 362 12.54 3.81 14.91
N ASP A 363 12.74 2.51 14.76
CA ASP A 363 11.75 1.51 15.15
C ASP A 363 12.06 1.07 16.58
N GLU A 364 11.18 1.37 17.52
CA GLU A 364 11.27 0.81 18.85
C GLU A 364 10.40 -0.44 18.96
N PHE A 365 11.05 -1.55 19.26
CA PHE A 365 10.40 -2.81 19.56
C PHE A 365 10.07 -2.88 21.05
N GLU A 366 8.84 -2.56 21.42
CA GLU A 366 8.42 -2.71 22.81
C GLU A 366 7.52 -3.93 23.07
N GLU A 367 6.93 -4.54 22.05
CA GLU A 367 6.00 -5.65 22.31
C GLU A 367 6.73 -6.99 22.37
N LYS A 368 6.77 -7.54 23.56
CA LYS A 368 7.16 -8.93 23.76
C LYS A 368 6.08 -9.82 23.15
N VAL A 369 6.50 -10.76 22.31
CA VAL A 369 5.58 -11.74 21.70
C VAL A 369 5.08 -12.71 22.77
N PRO A 370 3.76 -12.98 22.84
CA PRO A 370 3.24 -14.02 23.71
C PRO A 370 3.93 -15.37 23.44
N TYR A 371 4.14 -16.15 24.48
CA TYR A 371 4.51 -17.55 24.24
C TYR A 371 3.27 -18.34 23.85
N ILE A 372 3.42 -19.28 22.92
CA ILE A 372 2.37 -20.14 22.42
C ILE A 372 2.87 -21.58 22.51
N PHE A 373 2.16 -22.41 23.25
CA PHE A 373 2.38 -23.85 23.29
C PHE A 373 1.15 -24.58 22.80
N ILE A 374 1.35 -25.59 21.99
CA ILE A 374 0.35 -26.59 21.68
C ILE A 374 0.47 -27.66 22.73
N THR A 375 -0.55 -27.78 23.58
CA THR A 375 -0.58 -28.78 24.67
C THR A 375 -1.23 -30.07 24.24
N THR A 376 -2.15 -30.01 23.28
CA THR A 376 -2.79 -31.17 22.67
C THR A 376 -2.89 -30.95 21.16
N TYR A 377 -2.51 -31.94 20.38
CA TYR A 377 -2.72 -31.98 18.95
C TYR A 377 -3.12 -33.38 18.52
N ILE A 378 -4.35 -33.52 18.06
CA ILE A 378 -4.90 -34.77 17.54
C ILE A 378 -5.35 -34.47 16.11
N LYS A 379 -4.81 -35.20 15.16
CA LYS A 379 -5.27 -35.19 13.78
C LYS A 379 -5.64 -36.62 13.40
N ASP A 380 -6.92 -36.91 13.45
CA ASP A 380 -7.48 -38.15 12.92
C ASP A 380 -8.16 -37.86 11.57
N LYS A 381 -8.62 -38.89 10.87
CA LYS A 381 -9.11 -38.82 9.50
C LYS A 381 -10.10 -37.66 9.24
N ASP A 382 -11.02 -37.45 10.18
CA ASP A 382 -12.12 -36.51 10.03
C ASP A 382 -12.13 -35.43 11.13
N VAL A 383 -11.20 -35.46 12.07
CA VAL A 383 -11.17 -34.56 13.22
C VAL A 383 -9.78 -34.00 13.45
N ILE A 384 -9.71 -32.69 13.68
CA ILE A 384 -8.49 -32.01 14.15
C ILE A 384 -8.85 -31.33 15.47
N GLU A 385 -8.17 -31.72 16.54
CA GLU A 385 -8.32 -31.10 17.86
C GLU A 385 -6.99 -30.48 18.27
N ILE A 386 -7.05 -29.20 18.67
CA ILE A 386 -5.86 -28.44 19.06
C ILE A 386 -6.17 -27.72 20.37
N GLU A 387 -5.29 -27.90 21.36
CA GLU A 387 -5.29 -27.08 22.55
C GLU A 387 -4.05 -26.21 22.57
N TYR A 388 -4.24 -24.92 22.77
CA TYR A 388 -3.19 -23.94 22.92
C TYR A 388 -3.13 -23.42 24.36
N GLU A 389 -1.93 -23.22 24.85
CA GLU A 389 -1.64 -22.47 26.05
C GLU A 389 -0.80 -21.25 25.68
N ILE A 390 -1.34 -20.05 26.00
CA ILE A 390 -0.76 -18.79 25.59
C ILE A 390 -0.56 -17.92 26.82
N GLY A 391 0.60 -17.35 26.97
CA GLY A 391 0.92 -16.45 28.08
C GLY A 391 1.36 -15.08 27.62
N HIS A 392 0.80 -14.07 28.25
CA HIS A 392 1.12 -12.67 28.04
C HIS A 392 0.94 -11.89 29.33
N TRP A 393 1.73 -10.83 29.52
CA TRP A 393 1.74 -10.05 30.77
C TRP A 393 0.69 -8.93 30.81
N LYS A 394 0.02 -8.65 29.70
CA LYS A 394 -1.06 -7.64 29.62
C LYS A 394 -2.23 -8.13 28.77
N PRO A 395 -3.46 -7.66 29.05
CA PRO A 395 -4.59 -7.95 28.16
C PRO A 395 -4.39 -7.32 26.78
N ILE A 396 -4.51 -8.13 25.72
CA ILE A 396 -4.50 -7.67 24.33
C ILE A 396 -5.43 -8.54 23.46
N PRO A 397 -6.02 -7.98 22.39
CA PRO A 397 -6.57 -8.81 21.32
C PRO A 397 -5.44 -9.60 20.65
N PHE A 398 -5.67 -10.88 20.43
CA PHE A 398 -4.68 -11.78 19.87
C PHE A 398 -5.31 -12.75 18.87
N GLY A 399 -4.54 -13.18 17.89
CA GLY A 399 -4.97 -14.14 16.89
C GLY A 399 -4.02 -15.35 16.81
N LEU A 400 -4.59 -16.48 16.45
CA LEU A 400 -3.88 -17.69 16.08
C LEU A 400 -4.31 -18.16 14.70
N ALA A 401 -3.40 -18.84 14.02
CA ALA A 401 -3.61 -19.46 12.73
C ALA A 401 -3.22 -20.94 12.79
N TYR A 402 -4.08 -21.78 12.24
CA TYR A 402 -3.74 -23.15 11.92
C TYR A 402 -3.83 -23.36 10.41
N TRP A 403 -2.74 -23.78 9.81
CA TRP A 403 -2.63 -23.94 8.35
C TRP A 403 -2.65 -25.43 7.97
N ASP A 404 -3.61 -25.80 7.13
CA ASP A 404 -3.75 -27.15 6.58
C ASP A 404 -4.64 -27.11 5.32
N ASN A 405 -4.80 -28.24 4.64
CA ASN A 405 -5.89 -28.41 3.67
C ASN A 405 -7.19 -28.64 4.44
N LEU A 406 -7.98 -27.59 4.60
CA LEU A 406 -9.22 -27.56 5.36
C LEU A 406 -10.48 -27.65 4.48
N ALA A 407 -10.33 -28.03 3.21
CA ALA A 407 -11.46 -28.21 2.31
C ALA A 407 -12.46 -29.24 2.86
N GLY A 408 -13.69 -28.77 3.15
CA GLY A 408 -14.76 -29.58 3.74
C GLY A 408 -14.68 -29.75 5.24
N TYR A 409 -13.80 -29.01 5.95
CA TYR A 409 -13.80 -28.92 7.39
C TYR A 409 -14.69 -27.77 7.87
N GLU A 410 -15.29 -27.95 9.04
CA GLU A 410 -16.00 -26.91 9.79
C GLU A 410 -15.47 -26.82 11.22
N ILE A 411 -15.56 -25.65 11.82
CA ILE A 411 -15.22 -25.43 13.22
C ILE A 411 -16.44 -25.82 14.06
N ILE A 412 -16.37 -26.94 14.78
CA ILE A 412 -17.49 -27.46 15.59
C ILE A 412 -17.42 -27.03 17.05
N SER A 413 -16.24 -26.66 17.54
CA SER A 413 -16.03 -26.15 18.88
C SER A 413 -14.82 -25.22 18.93
N CYS A 414 -14.98 -24.09 19.65
CA CYS A 414 -13.89 -23.15 19.91
C CYS A 414 -14.11 -22.49 21.28
N GLU A 415 -13.54 -23.08 22.32
CA GLU A 415 -13.65 -22.56 23.68
C GLU A 415 -12.63 -21.43 23.90
N GLY A 416 -13.08 -20.31 24.50
CA GLY A 416 -12.25 -19.13 24.78
C GLY A 416 -12.00 -18.21 23.56
N VAL A 417 -12.68 -18.45 22.44
CA VAL A 417 -12.50 -17.73 21.17
C VAL A 417 -13.67 -16.77 20.92
N MET A 418 -13.38 -15.56 20.46
CA MET A 418 -14.38 -14.53 20.12
C MET A 418 -14.83 -14.61 18.67
N ASP A 419 -13.95 -15.03 17.78
CA ASP A 419 -14.19 -15.17 16.34
C ASP A 419 -13.37 -16.33 15.82
N ALA A 420 -13.99 -17.21 15.07
CA ALA A 420 -13.33 -18.35 14.47
C ALA A 420 -13.90 -18.61 13.07
N ARG A 421 -13.01 -18.79 12.08
CA ARG A 421 -13.41 -19.00 10.69
C ARG A 421 -12.36 -19.75 9.89
N ILE A 422 -12.82 -20.49 8.89
CA ILE A 422 -11.96 -21.08 7.88
C ILE A 422 -11.90 -20.14 6.68
N ILE A 423 -10.70 -19.91 6.19
CA ILE A 423 -10.39 -18.94 5.15
C ILE A 423 -9.72 -19.69 3.99
N GLN A 424 -10.33 -19.61 2.80
CA GLN A 424 -9.80 -20.21 1.56
C GLN A 424 -9.46 -21.70 1.68
N ASP A 425 -10.19 -22.44 2.53
CA ASP A 425 -9.93 -23.84 2.81
C ASP A 425 -8.48 -24.18 3.23
N LYS A 426 -7.74 -23.17 3.69
CA LYS A 426 -6.32 -23.28 4.05
C LYS A 426 -6.01 -22.84 5.47
N LEU A 427 -6.72 -21.84 5.97
CA LEU A 427 -6.43 -21.20 7.25
C LEU A 427 -7.64 -21.33 8.19
N ALA A 428 -7.46 -21.96 9.31
CA ALA A 428 -8.37 -21.80 10.45
C ALA A 428 -7.82 -20.67 11.33
N PHE A 429 -8.54 -19.57 11.38
CA PHE A 429 -8.19 -18.37 12.13
C PHE A 429 -9.04 -18.26 13.39
N PHE A 430 -8.41 -17.91 14.50
CA PHE A 430 -9.04 -17.78 15.81
C PHE A 430 -8.63 -16.47 16.46
N ARG A 431 -9.62 -15.63 16.83
CA ARG A 431 -9.38 -14.39 17.55
C ARG A 431 -9.95 -14.44 18.94
N PHE A 432 -9.18 -13.95 19.93
CA PHE A 432 -9.53 -13.95 21.34
C PHE A 432 -8.83 -12.82 22.08
N ASN A 433 -9.19 -12.57 23.31
CA ASN A 433 -8.51 -11.64 24.18
C ASN A 433 -7.60 -12.40 25.15
N LEU A 434 -6.31 -12.05 25.14
CA LEU A 434 -5.42 -12.42 26.24
C LEU A 434 -5.84 -11.61 27.48
N THR A 435 -5.85 -12.26 28.64
CA THR A 435 -6.30 -11.64 29.90
C THR A 435 -5.16 -11.06 30.73
N GLY A 436 -3.91 -11.19 30.30
CA GLY A 436 -2.71 -10.88 31.10
C GLY A 436 -2.23 -12.05 31.94
N GLU A 437 -2.94 -13.17 31.88
CA GLU A 437 -2.59 -14.44 32.52
C GLU A 437 -2.51 -15.53 31.45
N LYS A 438 -2.25 -16.75 31.91
CA LYS A 438 -2.27 -17.93 31.06
C LYS A 438 -3.67 -18.16 30.47
N THR A 439 -3.78 -18.11 29.17
CA THR A 439 -5.02 -18.34 28.43
C THR A 439 -4.96 -19.72 27.75
N ARG A 440 -6.02 -20.53 27.88
CA ARG A 440 -6.17 -21.80 27.17
C ARG A 440 -7.29 -21.68 26.15
N ILE A 441 -7.02 -22.22 24.97
CA ILE A 441 -7.97 -22.26 23.87
C ILE A 441 -8.01 -23.68 23.34
N ARG A 442 -9.21 -24.21 23.19
CA ARG A 442 -9.44 -25.51 22.56
C ARG A 442 -10.28 -25.33 21.31
N VAL A 443 -9.82 -25.88 20.24
CA VAL A 443 -10.46 -25.83 18.92
C VAL A 443 -10.62 -27.25 18.40
N VAL A 444 -11.80 -27.51 17.85
CA VAL A 444 -12.10 -28.78 17.19
C VAL A 444 -12.66 -28.48 15.80
N LEU A 445 -12.01 -29.02 14.78
CA LEU A 445 -12.43 -28.98 13.39
C LEU A 445 -12.90 -30.38 12.99
N GLN A 446 -13.98 -30.49 12.23
CA GLN A 446 -14.49 -31.75 11.74
C GLN A 446 -14.74 -31.69 10.24
N SER A 447 -14.30 -32.73 9.52
CA SER A 447 -14.59 -32.91 8.12
C SER A 447 -15.99 -33.53 7.92
N HIS A 448 -16.70 -33.06 6.93
CA HIS A 448 -17.97 -33.61 6.48
C HIS A 448 -17.85 -34.47 5.20
N LYS A 449 -16.63 -34.91 4.89
CA LYS A 449 -16.38 -35.76 3.72
C LYS A 449 -16.61 -37.22 4.02
#